data_113cf63c0c162303126bc9865592729a
#
_entry.id   113cf63c0c162303126bc9865592729a
#
_cell.length_a   1.000
_cell.length_b   1.000
_cell.length_c   1.000
_cell.angle_alpha   90.00
_cell.angle_beta   90.00
_cell.angle_gamma   90.00
#
_symmetry.space_group_name_H-M   'P 1'
#
loop_
_entity.id
_entity.type
_entity.pdbx_description
1 polymer ?
#
loop_
_entity_poly.entity_id
_entity_poly.type
_entity_poly.pdbx_seq_one_letter_code
_entity_poly.pdbx_strand_id
1 'polypeptide(L)'
;GAALGVYLFRTHGFETLLYVAVALGALGILFVSRVYVPFRAPIGMKVCSMDRFLLPRGLIPAFNLILIAFIPGLMLPVLTGAPSDVAVGGETVPFFALVGCGFLLSVLIVKLFFRYDNKMWLQIVVGLVTVIGSMAMLFSPETSWNAPAAVLMGLGLGLVTPEFLMMFVKLSQHCQRGTANTTHLLA
;
A
#
# COMPACT_ATOMS: atom_id res chain seq x y z
N GLY A 1 -1.39 9.12 3.50
CA GLY A 1 -2.86 9.06 3.55
C GLY A 1 -3.38 8.76 4.93
N ALA A 2 -3.15 7.54 5.45
CA ALA A 2 -3.76 7.07 6.70
C ALA A 2 -3.41 7.93 7.93
N ALA A 3 -2.15 8.33 8.10
CA ALA A 3 -1.72 9.18 9.22
C ALA A 3 -2.44 10.54 9.24
N LEU A 4 -2.57 11.17 8.07
CA LEU A 4 -3.30 12.43 7.94
C LEU A 4 -4.80 12.25 8.24
N GLY A 5 -5.39 11.14 7.79
CA GLY A 5 -6.79 10.82 8.06
C GLY A 5 -7.06 10.65 9.55
N VAL A 6 -6.21 9.90 10.26
CA VAL A 6 -6.33 9.71 11.71
C VAL A 6 -6.13 11.04 12.46
N TYR A 7 -5.16 11.86 12.05
CA TYR A 7 -4.94 13.18 12.64
C TYR A 7 -6.17 14.08 12.49
N LEU A 8 -6.71 14.22 11.27
CA LEU A 8 -7.90 15.03 10.99
C LEU A 8 -9.13 14.53 11.77
N PHE A 9 -9.33 13.21 11.81
CA PHE A 9 -10.43 12.61 12.55
C PHE A 9 -10.38 12.97 14.05
N ARG A 10 -9.19 12.91 14.66
CA ARG A 10 -9.01 13.20 16.09
C ARG A 10 -9.13 14.66 16.44
N THR A 11 -8.59 15.54 15.60
CA THR A 11 -8.53 16.98 15.90
C THR A 11 -9.80 17.72 15.50
N HIS A 12 -10.44 17.33 14.40
CA HIS A 12 -11.55 18.09 13.79
C HIS A 12 -12.83 17.27 13.61
N GLY A 13 -12.82 15.98 13.98
CA GLY A 13 -13.97 15.09 13.89
C GLY A 13 -14.23 14.52 12.49
N PHE A 14 -15.25 13.66 12.41
CA PHE A 14 -15.58 12.90 11.21
C PHE A 14 -16.03 13.78 10.03
N GLU A 15 -16.80 14.81 10.30
CA GLU A 15 -17.33 15.69 9.25
C GLU A 15 -16.22 16.42 8.48
N THR A 16 -15.23 16.94 9.20
CA THR A 16 -14.07 17.60 8.58
C THR A 16 -13.24 16.63 7.73
N LEU A 17 -13.05 15.41 8.22
CA LEU A 17 -12.39 14.36 7.45
C LEU A 17 -13.13 14.08 6.14
N LEU A 18 -14.47 14.00 6.19
CA LEU A 18 -15.31 13.78 5.01
C LEU A 18 -15.17 14.91 4.00
N TYR A 19 -15.26 16.18 4.46
CA TYR A 19 -15.10 17.34 3.57
C TYR A 19 -13.73 17.38 2.90
N VAL A 20 -12.66 17.10 3.65
CA VAL A 20 -11.31 17.05 3.10
C VAL A 20 -11.17 15.90 2.09
N ALA A 21 -11.74 14.73 2.38
CA ALA A 21 -11.71 13.60 1.45
C ALA A 21 -12.45 13.91 0.14
N VAL A 22 -13.63 14.52 0.22
CA VAL A 22 -14.41 14.95 -0.95
C VAL A 22 -13.67 16.02 -1.75
N ALA A 23 -13.07 17.01 -1.08
CA ALA A 23 -12.29 18.05 -1.75
C ALA A 23 -11.08 17.49 -2.48
N LEU A 24 -10.33 16.59 -1.83
CA LEU A 24 -9.18 15.92 -2.46
C LEU A 24 -9.62 15.02 -3.63
N GLY A 25 -10.76 14.33 -3.51
CA GLY A 25 -11.36 13.56 -4.60
C GLY A 25 -11.72 14.43 -5.80
N ALA A 26 -12.37 15.56 -5.55
CA ALA A 26 -12.74 16.52 -6.61
C ALA A 26 -11.48 17.11 -7.29
N LEU A 27 -10.47 17.48 -6.52
CA LEU A 27 -9.18 17.91 -7.07
C LEU A 27 -8.53 16.80 -7.91
N GLY A 28 -8.56 15.55 -7.45
CA GLY A 28 -8.06 14.40 -8.20
C GLY A 28 -8.76 14.25 -9.55
N ILE A 29 -10.10 14.38 -9.60
CA ILE A 29 -10.88 14.35 -10.84
C ILE A 29 -10.48 15.50 -11.77
N LEU A 30 -10.32 16.72 -11.23
CA LEU A 30 -9.88 17.88 -12.01
C LEU A 30 -8.48 17.66 -12.61
N PHE A 31 -7.53 17.13 -11.85
CA PHE A 31 -6.20 16.83 -12.39
C PHE A 31 -6.27 15.74 -13.47
N VAL A 32 -6.99 14.65 -13.23
CA VAL A 32 -7.14 13.57 -14.21
C VAL A 32 -7.81 14.06 -15.49
N SER A 33 -8.81 14.96 -15.42
CA SER A 33 -9.47 15.53 -16.59
C SER A 33 -8.53 16.37 -17.47
N ARG A 34 -7.42 16.88 -16.91
CA ARG A 34 -6.41 17.65 -17.64
C ARG A 34 -5.28 16.79 -18.23
N VAL A 35 -5.22 15.51 -17.84
CA VAL A 35 -4.22 14.59 -18.39
C VAL A 35 -4.62 14.18 -19.79
N TYR A 36 -3.81 14.59 -20.78
CA TYR A 36 -3.98 14.13 -22.16
C TYR A 36 -3.50 12.67 -22.26
N VAL A 37 -4.44 11.75 -22.47
CA VAL A 37 -4.12 10.34 -22.72
C VAL A 37 -4.07 10.12 -24.23
N PRO A 38 -2.89 9.96 -24.84
CA PRO A 38 -2.75 9.84 -26.29
C PRO A 38 -3.28 8.51 -26.85
N PHE A 39 -3.64 7.56 -25.97
CA PHE A 39 -4.13 6.24 -26.38
C PHE A 39 -5.67 6.24 -26.43
N ARG A 40 -6.20 6.03 -27.63
CA ARG A 40 -7.61 5.72 -27.80
C ARG A 40 -7.82 4.22 -27.58
N ALA A 41 -8.88 3.86 -26.86
CA ALA A 41 -9.29 2.46 -26.75
C ALA A 41 -9.54 1.89 -28.16
N PRO A 42 -9.16 0.63 -28.42
CA PRO A 42 -9.45 0.00 -29.71
C PRO A 42 -10.94 0.10 -30.06
N ILE A 43 -11.22 0.53 -31.29
CA ILE A 43 -12.59 0.65 -31.81
C ILE A 43 -13.20 -0.75 -31.79
N GLY A 44 -14.32 -0.96 -31.07
CA GLY A 44 -15.02 -2.25 -31.01
C GLY A 44 -14.99 -2.96 -29.66
N MET A 45 -14.24 -2.49 -28.66
CA MET A 45 -14.37 -3.06 -27.32
C MET A 45 -15.70 -2.63 -26.67
N LYS A 46 -16.46 -3.61 -26.13
CA LYS A 46 -17.66 -3.34 -25.34
C LYS A 46 -17.29 -2.48 -24.12
N VAL A 47 -18.13 -1.48 -23.80
CA VAL A 47 -17.88 -0.56 -22.68
C VAL A 47 -17.78 -1.27 -21.34
N CYS A 48 -18.54 -2.34 -21.14
CA CYS A 48 -18.51 -3.20 -19.96
C CYS A 48 -17.88 -4.57 -20.28
N SER A 49 -16.59 -4.61 -20.53
CA SER A 49 -15.85 -5.88 -20.69
C SER A 49 -14.94 -6.09 -19.48
N MET A 50 -14.99 -7.26 -18.86
CA MET A 50 -14.09 -7.62 -17.76
C MET A 50 -12.61 -7.55 -18.18
N ASP A 51 -12.32 -7.77 -19.45
CA ASP A 51 -10.96 -7.66 -20.01
C ASP A 51 -10.36 -6.25 -19.89
N ARG A 52 -11.18 -5.24 -19.59
CA ARG A 52 -10.71 -3.88 -19.33
C ARG A 52 -10.23 -3.66 -17.90
N PHE A 53 -10.74 -4.46 -16.96
CA PHE A 53 -10.50 -4.27 -15.53
C PHE A 53 -9.59 -5.35 -14.93
N LEU A 54 -9.63 -6.56 -15.48
CA LEU A 54 -8.88 -7.70 -14.98
C LEU A 54 -7.95 -8.25 -16.06
N LEU A 55 -6.68 -8.38 -15.71
CA LEU A 55 -5.68 -9.04 -16.53
C LEU A 55 -5.67 -10.54 -16.18
N PRO A 56 -6.12 -11.46 -17.05
CA PRO A 56 -6.19 -12.89 -16.70
C PRO A 56 -4.84 -13.48 -16.27
N ARG A 57 -3.76 -13.03 -16.90
CA ARG A 57 -2.38 -13.44 -16.53
C ARG A 57 -1.91 -12.86 -15.20
N GLY A 58 -2.57 -11.81 -14.72
CA GLY A 58 -2.30 -11.16 -13.43
C GLY A 58 -3.06 -11.77 -12.26
N LEU A 59 -3.94 -12.77 -12.45
CA LEU A 59 -4.75 -13.33 -11.36
C LEU A 59 -3.90 -14.03 -10.29
N ILE A 60 -2.83 -14.73 -10.67
CA ILE A 60 -1.94 -15.40 -9.70
C ILE A 60 -1.21 -14.36 -8.82
N PRO A 61 -0.51 -13.36 -9.37
CA PRO A 61 0.07 -12.32 -8.53
C PRO A 61 -0.97 -11.50 -7.77
N ALA A 62 -2.19 -11.28 -8.32
CA ALA A 62 -3.28 -10.62 -7.60
C ALA A 62 -3.69 -11.41 -6.36
N PHE A 63 -3.90 -12.73 -6.50
CA PHE A 63 -4.24 -13.60 -5.37
C PHE A 63 -3.14 -13.59 -4.30
N ASN A 64 -1.87 -13.66 -4.70
CA ASN A 64 -0.76 -13.55 -3.77
C ASN A 64 -0.73 -12.19 -3.06
N LEU A 65 -1.00 -11.11 -3.78
CA LEU A 65 -1.05 -9.76 -3.20
C LEU A 65 -2.20 -9.64 -2.19
N ILE A 66 -3.38 -10.19 -2.51
CA ILE A 66 -4.53 -10.26 -1.59
C ILE A 66 -4.14 -11.00 -0.30
N LEU A 67 -3.50 -12.17 -0.41
CA LEU A 67 -3.07 -12.93 0.76
C LEU A 67 -2.07 -12.13 1.63
N ILE A 68 -1.15 -11.42 1.00
CA ILE A 68 -0.16 -10.59 1.72
C ILE A 68 -0.82 -9.37 2.37
N ALA A 69 -1.74 -8.71 1.66
CA ALA A 69 -2.45 -7.54 2.16
C ALA A 69 -3.50 -7.91 3.24
N PHE A 70 -4.01 -9.14 3.21
CA PHE A 70 -4.95 -9.65 4.19
C PHE A 70 -4.36 -9.64 5.61
N ILE A 71 -3.06 -9.92 5.73
CA ILE A 71 -2.36 -9.94 7.02
C ILE A 71 -2.42 -8.55 7.70
N PRO A 72 -1.89 -7.47 7.13
CA PRO A 72 -2.00 -6.14 7.73
C PRO A 72 -3.45 -5.64 7.78
N GLY A 73 -4.32 -6.09 6.87
CA GLY A 73 -5.74 -5.75 6.86
C GLY A 73 -6.50 -6.31 8.06
N LEU A 74 -6.23 -7.53 8.48
CA LEU A 74 -6.78 -8.12 9.70
C LEU A 74 -6.24 -7.44 10.97
N MET A 75 -5.02 -6.93 10.91
CA MET A 75 -4.42 -6.24 12.04
C MET A 75 -5.01 -4.85 12.26
N LEU A 76 -5.50 -4.20 11.21
CA LEU A 76 -6.09 -2.88 11.32
C LEU A 76 -7.22 -2.82 12.36
N PRO A 77 -8.22 -3.71 12.38
CA PRO A 77 -9.27 -3.75 13.41
C PRO A 77 -8.74 -4.07 14.82
N VAL A 78 -7.76 -4.95 14.92
CA VAL A 78 -7.13 -5.30 16.21
C VAL A 78 -6.36 -4.10 16.77
N LEU A 79 -5.67 -3.37 15.93
CA LEU A 79 -4.92 -2.18 16.31
C LEU A 79 -5.80 -0.94 16.53
N THR A 80 -6.97 -0.85 15.89
CA THR A 80 -7.94 0.22 16.17
C THR A 80 -8.68 0.02 17.49
N GLY A 81 -8.72 -1.22 17.99
CA GLY A 81 -9.17 -1.53 19.38
C GLY A 81 -8.08 -1.35 20.44
N ALA A 82 -6.79 -1.33 20.03
CA ALA A 82 -5.66 -0.97 20.86
C ALA A 82 -5.43 0.56 20.84
N PRO A 83 -4.71 1.13 21.82
CA PRO A 83 -4.35 2.53 21.77
C PRO A 83 -3.61 2.79 20.45
N SER A 84 -4.23 3.60 19.60
CA SER A 84 -3.72 3.97 18.28
C SER A 84 -2.43 4.80 18.35
N ASP A 85 -1.96 5.08 19.56
CA ASP A 85 -0.75 5.82 19.85
C ASP A 85 0.26 4.91 20.53
N VAL A 86 1.47 4.97 20.04
CA VAL A 86 2.62 4.24 20.55
C VAL A 86 3.53 5.21 21.28
N ALA A 87 3.92 4.88 22.50
CA ALA A 87 4.88 5.66 23.25
C ALA A 87 6.28 5.52 22.65
N VAL A 88 6.86 6.63 22.21
CA VAL A 88 8.22 6.69 21.68
C VAL A 88 8.97 7.80 22.42
N GLY A 89 9.94 7.44 23.25
CA GLY A 89 10.77 8.43 23.93
C GLY A 89 10.03 9.38 24.90
N GLY A 90 8.85 8.94 25.40
CA GLY A 90 8.02 9.76 26.31
C GLY A 90 6.90 10.54 25.62
N GLU A 91 6.89 10.55 24.28
CA GLU A 91 5.81 11.14 23.47
C GLU A 91 4.93 10.06 22.87
N THR A 92 3.68 10.39 22.58
CA THR A 92 2.74 9.49 21.90
C THR A 92 2.72 9.78 20.41
N VAL A 93 3.09 8.79 19.60
CA VAL A 93 3.12 8.89 18.14
C VAL A 93 2.05 7.97 17.55
N PRO A 94 1.27 8.44 16.55
CA PRO A 94 0.30 7.58 15.86
C PRO A 94 0.97 6.36 15.20
N PHE A 95 0.44 5.18 15.42
CA PHE A 95 0.95 3.93 14.85
C PHE A 95 1.15 4.02 13.33
N PHE A 96 0.17 4.56 12.61
CA PHE A 96 0.25 4.71 11.15
C PHE A 96 1.33 5.70 10.68
N ALA A 97 1.73 6.66 11.50
CA ALA A 97 2.84 7.54 11.16
C ALA A 97 4.17 6.76 11.16
N LEU A 98 4.34 5.85 12.14
CA LEU A 98 5.51 4.96 12.20
C LEU A 98 5.54 3.98 11.02
N VAL A 99 4.39 3.40 10.65
CA VAL A 99 4.27 2.57 9.44
C VAL A 99 4.65 3.39 8.19
N GLY A 100 4.18 4.63 8.08
CA GLY A 100 4.56 5.54 6.99
C GLY A 100 6.05 5.81 6.92
N CYS A 101 6.69 6.04 8.07
CA CYS A 101 8.15 6.21 8.17
C CYS A 101 8.88 4.95 7.69
N GLY A 102 8.45 3.78 8.12
CA GLY A 102 9.01 2.50 7.66
C GLY A 102 8.89 2.33 6.15
N PHE A 103 7.73 2.68 5.58
CA PHE A 103 7.52 2.65 4.13
C PHE A 103 8.47 3.59 3.38
N LEU A 104 8.71 4.79 3.88
CA LEU A 104 9.69 5.73 3.30
C LEU A 104 11.11 5.20 3.41
N LEU A 105 11.47 4.58 4.53
CA LEU A 105 12.77 3.94 4.71
C LEU A 105 13.01 2.81 3.70
N SER A 106 11.96 2.07 3.32
CA SER A 106 12.08 1.02 2.31
C SER A 106 12.59 1.55 0.97
N VAL A 107 12.19 2.76 0.57
CA VAL A 107 12.65 3.40 -0.68
C VAL A 107 14.17 3.60 -0.65
N LEU A 108 14.72 4.00 0.50
CA LEU A 108 16.16 4.16 0.68
C LEU A 108 16.88 2.81 0.62
N ILE A 109 16.33 1.79 1.28
CA ILE A 109 16.88 0.43 1.30
C ILE A 109 16.89 -0.16 -0.09
N VAL A 110 15.81 -0.05 -0.85
CA VAL A 110 15.74 -0.51 -2.25
C VAL A 110 16.80 0.17 -3.09
N LYS A 111 16.92 1.49 -2.95
CA LYS A 111 17.91 2.27 -3.71
C LYS A 111 19.36 1.87 -3.38
N LEU A 112 19.64 1.53 -2.13
CA LEU A 112 21.01 1.22 -1.68
C LEU A 112 21.42 -0.23 -1.96
N PHE A 113 20.52 -1.19 -1.71
CA PHE A 113 20.84 -2.61 -1.70
C PHE A 113 20.36 -3.38 -2.93
N PHE A 114 19.26 -2.93 -3.56
CA PHE A 114 18.61 -3.68 -4.65
C PHE A 114 18.76 -3.01 -6.03
N ARG A 115 19.44 -1.87 -6.11
CA ARG A 115 19.50 -1.02 -7.31
C ARG A 115 20.11 -1.69 -8.55
N TYR A 116 21.06 -2.61 -8.36
CA TYR A 116 21.89 -3.14 -9.46
C TYR A 116 21.64 -4.61 -9.79
N ASP A 117 20.87 -5.31 -8.99
CA ASP A 117 20.67 -6.74 -9.18
C ASP A 117 19.20 -7.07 -9.44
N ASN A 118 18.97 -7.99 -10.37
CA ASN A 118 17.64 -8.56 -10.65
C ASN A 118 17.18 -9.49 -9.49
N LYS A 119 17.27 -9.00 -8.25
CA LYS A 119 16.98 -9.73 -7.00
C LYS A 119 15.55 -9.52 -6.52
N MET A 120 14.59 -9.41 -7.46
CA MET A 120 13.18 -9.23 -7.14
C MET A 120 12.66 -10.23 -6.10
N TRP A 121 12.99 -11.51 -6.27
CA TRP A 121 12.60 -12.55 -5.32
C TRP A 121 13.18 -12.36 -3.92
N LEU A 122 14.44 -11.97 -3.85
CA LEU A 122 15.08 -11.68 -2.56
C LEU A 122 14.40 -10.51 -1.85
N GLN A 123 14.07 -9.47 -2.59
CA GLN A 123 13.36 -8.30 -2.05
C GLN A 123 11.97 -8.68 -1.52
N ILE A 124 11.22 -9.50 -2.27
CA ILE A 124 9.90 -9.99 -1.85
C ILE A 124 10.05 -10.85 -0.58
N VAL A 125 10.98 -11.79 -0.55
CA VAL A 125 11.19 -12.67 0.61
C VAL A 125 11.60 -11.87 1.84
N VAL A 126 12.54 -10.95 1.72
CA VAL A 126 12.95 -10.07 2.82
C VAL A 126 11.78 -9.23 3.32
N GLY A 127 11.01 -8.66 2.41
CA GLY A 127 9.83 -7.88 2.77
C GLY A 127 8.77 -8.70 3.51
N LEU A 128 8.48 -9.92 3.04
CA LEU A 128 7.53 -10.83 3.70
C LEU A 128 8.00 -11.26 5.09
N VAL A 129 9.26 -11.65 5.22
CA VAL A 129 9.85 -12.02 6.53
C VAL A 129 9.78 -10.84 7.49
N THR A 130 10.01 -9.63 7.00
CA THR A 130 9.92 -8.41 7.81
C THR A 130 8.48 -8.15 8.27
N VAL A 131 7.47 -8.32 7.40
CA VAL A 131 6.05 -8.20 7.78
C VAL A 131 5.68 -9.25 8.82
N ILE A 132 6.02 -10.52 8.60
CA ILE A 132 5.71 -11.60 9.54
C ILE A 132 6.40 -11.35 10.89
N GLY A 133 7.67 -10.94 10.88
CA GLY A 133 8.41 -10.60 12.10
C GLY A 133 7.79 -9.43 12.86
N SER A 134 7.33 -8.40 12.14
CA SER A 134 6.64 -7.26 12.76
C SER A 134 5.33 -7.67 13.43
N MET A 135 4.61 -8.61 12.83
CA MET A 135 3.39 -9.15 13.42
C MET A 135 3.67 -9.96 14.68
N ALA A 136 4.69 -10.80 14.66
CA ALA A 136 5.10 -11.55 15.85
C ALA A 136 5.45 -10.61 17.02
N MET A 137 6.07 -9.46 16.73
CA MET A 137 6.34 -8.43 17.72
C MET A 137 5.07 -7.79 18.27
N LEU A 138 4.05 -7.51 17.43
CA LEU A 138 2.78 -6.93 17.86
C LEU A 138 1.96 -7.88 18.77
N PHE A 139 2.16 -9.18 18.62
CA PHE A 139 1.54 -10.17 19.51
C PHE A 139 2.28 -10.35 20.85
N SER A 140 3.45 -9.72 20.99
CA SER A 140 4.17 -9.73 22.27
C SER A 140 3.37 -8.94 23.33
N PRO A 141 3.31 -9.42 24.57
CA PRO A 141 2.64 -8.69 25.66
C PRO A 141 3.34 -7.39 26.03
N GLU A 142 4.56 -7.18 25.60
CA GLU A 142 5.34 -5.98 25.88
C GLU A 142 5.01 -4.86 24.90
N THR A 143 4.46 -3.76 25.41
CA THR A 143 4.13 -2.56 24.62
C THR A 143 5.35 -1.85 24.00
N SER A 144 6.55 -2.11 24.52
CA SER A 144 7.81 -1.57 24.01
C SER A 144 8.11 -2.00 22.53
N TRP A 145 7.57 -3.15 22.10
CA TRP A 145 7.75 -3.66 20.75
C TRP A 145 6.83 -3.04 19.71
N ASN A 146 5.81 -2.29 20.12
CA ASN A 146 4.82 -1.72 19.17
C ASN A 146 5.43 -0.69 18.22
N ALA A 147 6.36 0.15 18.68
CA ALA A 147 7.02 1.14 17.85
C ALA A 147 7.92 0.50 16.77
N PRO A 148 8.90 -0.36 17.12
CA PRO A 148 9.72 -1.03 16.12
C PRO A 148 8.89 -1.93 15.20
N ALA A 149 7.87 -2.59 15.70
CA ALA A 149 6.97 -3.41 14.89
C ALA A 149 6.25 -2.58 13.82
N ALA A 150 5.74 -1.38 14.16
CA ALA A 150 5.09 -0.50 13.22
C ALA A 150 6.04 -0.07 12.08
N VAL A 151 7.28 0.32 12.42
CA VAL A 151 8.30 0.70 11.44
C VAL A 151 8.67 -0.49 10.54
N LEU A 152 8.89 -1.67 11.13
CA LEU A 152 9.21 -2.88 10.36
C LEU A 152 8.06 -3.31 9.44
N MET A 153 6.80 -3.18 9.89
CA MET A 153 5.64 -3.45 9.05
C MET A 153 5.62 -2.54 7.83
N GLY A 154 5.81 -1.24 8.03
CA GLY A 154 5.89 -0.27 6.93
C GLY A 154 7.03 -0.57 5.96
N LEU A 155 8.20 -0.91 6.50
CA LEU A 155 9.36 -1.27 5.72
C LEU A 155 9.10 -2.53 4.87
N GLY A 156 8.55 -3.58 5.46
CA GLY A 156 8.23 -4.82 4.74
C GLY A 156 7.21 -4.60 3.63
N LEU A 157 6.12 -3.87 3.90
CA LEU A 157 5.12 -3.50 2.89
C LEU A 157 5.72 -2.66 1.76
N GLY A 158 6.61 -1.71 2.10
CA GLY A 158 7.28 -0.87 1.12
C GLY A 158 8.29 -1.62 0.25
N LEU A 159 8.84 -2.73 0.72
CA LEU A 159 9.68 -3.62 -0.09
C LEU A 159 8.86 -4.47 -1.06
N VAL A 160 7.72 -5.00 -0.62
CA VAL A 160 6.91 -5.97 -1.38
C VAL A 160 6.02 -5.29 -2.43
N THR A 161 5.35 -4.20 -2.07
CA THR A 161 4.33 -3.56 -2.92
C THR A 161 4.86 -3.12 -4.30
N PRO A 162 6.02 -2.45 -4.43
CA PRO A 162 6.54 -2.04 -5.73
C PRO A 162 6.86 -3.22 -6.64
N GLU A 163 7.33 -4.33 -6.07
CA GLU A 163 7.69 -5.52 -6.84
C GLU A 163 6.45 -6.20 -7.44
N PHE A 164 5.36 -6.29 -6.67
CA PHE A 164 4.09 -6.77 -7.23
C PHE A 164 3.58 -5.86 -8.35
N LEU A 165 3.64 -4.55 -8.18
CA LEU A 165 3.29 -3.61 -9.24
C LEU A 165 4.15 -3.84 -10.51
N MET A 166 5.46 -4.04 -10.35
CA MET A 166 6.35 -4.35 -11.46
C MET A 166 6.02 -5.69 -12.11
N MET A 167 5.60 -6.71 -11.36
CA MET A 167 5.12 -7.98 -11.90
C MET A 167 3.90 -7.77 -12.80
N PHE A 168 2.90 -7.01 -12.35
CA PHE A 168 1.73 -6.69 -13.17
C PHE A 168 2.09 -5.95 -14.45
N VAL A 169 3.01 -4.97 -14.36
CA VAL A 169 3.49 -4.23 -15.54
C VAL A 169 4.24 -5.15 -16.51
N LYS A 170 5.08 -6.06 -16.02
CA LYS A 170 5.83 -7.02 -16.85
C LYS A 170 4.90 -8.06 -17.52
N LEU A 171 3.83 -8.47 -16.86
CA LEU A 171 2.84 -9.42 -17.40
C LEU A 171 1.91 -8.76 -18.43
N SER A 172 1.82 -7.43 -18.43
CA SER A 172 0.96 -6.70 -19.36
C SER A 172 1.66 -6.42 -20.69
N GLN A 173 0.93 -6.59 -21.78
CA GLN A 173 1.34 -6.05 -23.08
C GLN A 173 1.16 -4.53 -23.10
N HIS A 174 1.78 -3.84 -24.09
CA HIS A 174 1.73 -2.37 -24.16
C HIS A 174 0.30 -1.78 -24.08
N CYS A 175 -0.69 -2.46 -24.66
CA CYS A 175 -2.09 -2.03 -24.61
C CYS A 175 -2.82 -2.41 -23.30
N GLN A 176 -2.23 -3.22 -22.45
CA GLN A 176 -2.86 -3.78 -21.24
C GLN A 176 -2.33 -3.17 -19.93
N ARG A 177 -1.47 -2.16 -20.00
CA ARG A 177 -0.88 -1.55 -18.80
C ARG A 177 -1.93 -0.94 -17.87
N GLY A 178 -2.98 -0.33 -18.45
CA GLY A 178 -4.10 0.18 -17.67
C GLY A 178 -4.84 -0.93 -16.92
N THR A 179 -5.11 -2.05 -17.59
CA THR A 179 -5.76 -3.23 -17.02
C THR A 179 -4.90 -3.88 -15.93
N ALA A 180 -3.58 -3.93 -16.13
CA ALA A 180 -2.64 -4.42 -15.12
C ALA A 180 -2.69 -3.57 -13.85
N ASN A 181 -2.70 -2.25 -14.00
CA ASN A 181 -2.80 -1.31 -12.87
C ASN A 181 -4.13 -1.45 -12.13
N THR A 182 -5.23 -1.62 -12.86
CA THR A 182 -6.55 -1.83 -12.26
C THR A 182 -6.60 -3.16 -11.49
N THR A 183 -6.04 -4.23 -12.06
CA THR A 183 -5.95 -5.54 -11.39
C THR A 183 -5.13 -5.45 -10.09
N HIS A 184 -4.02 -4.71 -10.11
CA HIS A 184 -3.22 -4.46 -8.91
C HIS A 184 -3.99 -3.67 -7.84
N LEU A 185 -4.79 -2.69 -8.24
CA LEU A 185 -5.57 -1.87 -7.29
C LEU A 185 -6.76 -2.63 -6.69
N LEU A 186 -7.26 -3.66 -7.38
CA LEU A 186 -8.35 -4.51 -6.89
C LEU A 186 -7.85 -5.65 -5.98
N ALA A 187 -6.57 -5.97 -6.04
CA ALA A 187 -5.92 -6.96 -5.19
C ALA A 187 -5.46 -6.36 -3.85
#